data_5eff653865e889601a3e57dfb01be6b6
#
_entry.id   5eff653865e889601a3e57dfb01be6b6
#
_cell.length_a   1.000
_cell.length_b   1.000
_cell.length_c   1.000
_cell.angle_alpha   90.00
_cell.angle_beta   90.00
_cell.angle_gamma   90.00
#
_symmetry.space_group_name_H-M   'P 1'
#
loop_
_entity.id
_entity.type
_entity.pdbx_description
1 polymer ?
#
loop_
_entity_poly.entity_id
_entity_poly.type
_entity_poly.pdbx_seq_one_letter_code
_entity_poly.pdbx_strand_id
1 'polypeptide(L)'
;ELETVGLINIQFAIKDEIVYVIEANPRASRTVPFIAKAYDEPYVNYAAKVMLGEKKVTDFNFNPKKGGYAIKVPVFSFDKFPNVNKELGPEMKSTGEAIYFIDDLNDDYFTKVYSERNLYLSK
;
A
#
# COMPACT_ATOMS: atom_id res chain seq x y z
N GLU A 1 20.90 9.73 15.60
CA GLU A 1 19.97 10.11 14.51
C GLU A 1 20.14 9.11 13.36
N LEU A 2 19.04 8.83 12.65
CA LEU A 2 19.06 7.90 11.52
C LEU A 2 19.57 8.67 10.29
N GLU A 3 20.77 8.37 9.83
CA GLU A 3 21.33 8.92 8.59
C GLU A 3 20.83 8.10 7.37
N THR A 4 19.51 8.12 7.16
CA THR A 4 18.86 7.32 6.13
C THR A 4 18.88 8.05 4.80
N VAL A 5 19.38 7.40 3.77
CA VAL A 5 19.29 7.84 2.36
C VAL A 5 18.31 6.95 1.62
N GLY A 6 17.29 7.54 0.99
CA GLY A 6 16.27 6.81 0.25
C GLY A 6 14.94 6.72 1.00
N LEU A 7 14.35 5.54 1.08
CA LEU A 7 13.05 5.31 1.68
C LEU A 7 13.16 4.87 3.14
N ILE A 8 12.25 5.39 3.96
CA ILE A 8 12.03 4.96 5.33
C ILE A 8 10.54 4.66 5.53
N ASN A 9 10.24 3.60 6.24
CA ASN A 9 8.91 3.27 6.69
C ASN A 9 8.79 3.50 8.19
N ILE A 10 7.83 4.33 8.61
CA ILE A 10 7.59 4.64 10.01
C ILE A 10 6.16 4.26 10.36
N GLN A 11 5.98 3.54 11.47
CA GLN A 11 4.69 3.22 12.03
C GLN A 11 4.39 4.11 13.22
N PHE A 12 3.17 4.62 13.25
CA PHE A 12 2.69 5.51 14.28
C PHE A 12 1.45 4.92 14.97
N ALA A 13 1.28 5.25 16.26
CA ALA A 13 0.00 5.17 16.94
C ALA A 13 -0.44 6.58 17.34
N ILE A 14 -1.76 6.82 17.35
CA ILE A 14 -2.33 8.08 17.80
C ILE A 14 -3.25 7.77 18.96
N LYS A 15 -3.03 8.44 20.08
CA LYS A 15 -3.89 8.38 21.25
C LYS A 15 -3.97 9.76 21.90
N ASP A 16 -5.18 10.21 22.18
CA ASP A 16 -5.44 11.52 22.81
C ASP A 16 -4.73 12.67 22.07
N GLU A 17 -4.82 12.66 20.72
CA GLU A 17 -4.15 13.62 19.81
C GLU A 17 -2.62 13.60 19.84
N ILE A 18 -2.03 12.71 20.60
CA ILE A 18 -0.56 12.54 20.67
C ILE A 18 -0.13 11.45 19.69
N VAL A 19 0.89 11.77 18.88
CA VAL A 19 1.49 10.83 17.93
C VAL A 19 2.68 10.12 18.58
N TYR A 20 2.61 8.80 18.62
CA TYR A 20 3.66 7.92 19.12
C TYR A 20 4.33 7.20 17.95
N VAL A 21 5.65 7.19 17.90
CA VAL A 21 6.39 6.35 16.95
C VAL A 21 6.50 4.95 17.54
N ILE A 22 5.97 3.95 16.82
CA ILE A 22 6.09 2.54 17.21
C ILE A 22 7.43 1.99 16.73
N GLU A 23 7.71 2.14 15.43
CA GLU A 23 8.97 1.71 14.84
C GLU A 23 9.33 2.54 13.61
N ALA A 24 10.62 2.57 13.29
CA ALA A 24 11.14 3.17 12.07
C ALA A 24 12.07 2.16 11.36
N ASN A 25 11.74 1.83 10.12
CA ASN A 25 12.47 0.89 9.30
C ASN A 25 13.13 1.62 8.12
N PRO A 26 14.48 1.80 8.11
CA PRO A 26 15.19 2.51 7.04
C PRO A 26 15.33 1.60 5.79
N ARG A 27 14.24 1.27 5.19
CA ARG A 27 14.10 0.43 3.99
C ARG A 27 12.78 0.68 3.30
N ALA A 28 12.67 0.25 2.03
CA ALA A 28 11.39 0.16 1.35
C ALA A 28 10.44 -0.82 2.08
N SER A 29 9.16 -0.60 1.91
CA SER A 29 8.10 -1.49 2.41
C SER A 29 7.15 -1.88 1.29
N ARG A 30 6.29 -2.87 1.52
CA ARG A 30 5.21 -3.25 0.59
C ARG A 30 4.20 -2.11 0.37
N THR A 31 4.18 -1.11 1.24
CA THR A 31 3.31 0.06 1.13
C THR A 31 3.79 1.03 0.05
N VAL A 32 5.08 1.04 -0.28
CA VAL A 32 5.65 2.01 -1.24
C VAL A 32 5.01 1.91 -2.63
N PRO A 33 4.88 0.72 -3.28
CA PRO A 33 4.20 0.62 -4.57
C PRO A 33 2.73 1.05 -4.50
N PHE A 34 2.04 0.77 -3.38
CA PHE A 34 0.67 1.19 -3.16
C PHE A 34 0.57 2.72 -3.09
N ILE A 35 1.40 3.37 -2.27
CA ILE A 35 1.43 4.83 -2.13
C ILE A 35 1.82 5.50 -3.45
N ALA A 36 2.82 4.99 -4.16
CA ALA A 36 3.23 5.53 -5.45
C ALA A 36 2.08 5.53 -6.46
N LYS A 37 1.29 4.46 -6.52
CA LYS A 37 0.09 4.39 -7.37
C LYS A 37 -1.04 5.27 -6.85
N ALA A 38 -1.25 5.34 -5.53
CA ALA A 38 -2.32 6.13 -4.92
C ALA A 38 -2.16 7.64 -5.19
N TYR A 39 -0.94 8.11 -5.14
CA TYR A 39 -0.61 9.52 -5.36
C TYR A 39 -0.21 9.84 -6.81
N ASP A 40 -0.13 8.83 -7.68
CA ASP A 40 0.35 8.95 -9.07
C ASP A 40 1.75 9.59 -9.15
N GLU A 41 2.63 9.17 -8.23
CA GLU A 41 3.98 9.69 -8.11
C GLU A 41 5.03 8.57 -8.11
N PRO A 42 6.09 8.67 -8.90
CA PRO A 42 7.10 7.61 -9.01
C PRO A 42 8.12 7.64 -7.86
N TYR A 43 7.65 7.54 -6.61
CA TYR A 43 8.51 7.64 -5.41
C TYR A 43 9.68 6.65 -5.39
N VAL A 44 9.49 5.44 -5.97
CA VAL A 44 10.57 4.45 -6.07
C VAL A 44 11.70 4.94 -6.98
N ASN A 45 11.36 5.58 -8.11
CA ASN A 45 12.34 6.16 -9.03
C ASN A 45 13.08 7.34 -8.37
N TYR A 46 12.37 8.19 -7.64
CA TYR A 46 12.97 9.29 -6.90
C TYR A 46 13.97 8.76 -5.87
N ALA A 47 13.56 7.77 -5.07
CA ALA A 47 14.43 7.15 -4.08
C ALA A 47 15.69 6.52 -4.70
N ALA A 48 15.54 5.80 -5.81
CA ALA A 48 16.67 5.21 -6.52
C ALA A 48 17.69 6.27 -6.96
N LYS A 49 17.24 7.38 -7.55
CA LYS A 49 18.12 8.48 -7.95
C LYS A 49 18.83 9.15 -6.79
N VAL A 50 18.16 9.29 -5.65
CA VAL A 50 18.77 9.83 -4.44
C VAL A 50 19.83 8.87 -3.90
N MET A 51 19.53 7.57 -3.85
CA MET A 51 20.46 6.54 -3.37
C MET A 51 21.71 6.40 -4.26
N LEU A 52 21.56 6.62 -5.58
CA LEU A 52 22.67 6.63 -6.52
C LEU A 52 23.47 7.95 -6.50
N GLY A 53 23.02 8.93 -5.73
CA GLY A 53 23.67 10.26 -5.69
C GLY A 53 23.46 11.11 -6.95
N GLU A 54 22.54 10.69 -7.84
CA GLU A 54 22.24 11.41 -9.08
C GLU A 54 21.44 12.70 -8.82
N LYS A 55 20.62 12.69 -7.78
CA LYS A 55 19.76 13.82 -7.41
C LYS A 55 19.61 13.94 -5.90
N LYS A 56 19.30 15.15 -5.44
CA LYS A 56 18.82 15.40 -4.07
C LYS A 56 17.31 15.39 -4.03
N VAL A 57 16.72 15.18 -2.86
CA VAL A 57 15.26 15.22 -2.66
C VAL A 57 14.67 16.56 -3.12
N THR A 58 15.40 17.65 -2.92
CA THR A 58 15.03 19.01 -3.33
C THR A 58 14.99 19.24 -4.84
N ASP A 59 15.57 18.34 -5.63
CA ASP A 59 15.63 18.48 -7.10
C ASP A 59 14.37 17.91 -7.79
N PHE A 60 13.45 17.30 -7.00
CA PHE A 60 12.19 16.78 -7.52
C PHE A 60 11.06 17.78 -7.31
N ASN A 61 10.23 17.92 -8.34
CA ASN A 61 8.98 18.65 -8.23
C ASN A 61 7.86 17.65 -7.94
N PHE A 62 7.52 17.46 -6.67
CA PHE A 62 6.44 16.57 -6.24
C PHE A 62 5.08 17.18 -6.59
N ASN A 63 4.27 16.43 -7.32
CA ASN A 63 2.91 16.82 -7.67
C ASN A 63 1.92 15.67 -7.41
N PRO A 64 1.79 15.22 -6.15
CA PRO A 64 0.95 14.09 -5.81
C PRO A 64 -0.54 14.40 -6.09
N LYS A 65 -1.26 13.41 -6.63
CA LYS A 65 -2.71 13.47 -6.74
C LYS A 65 -3.32 13.75 -5.36
N LYS A 66 -4.19 14.74 -5.29
CA LYS A 66 -4.88 15.13 -4.06
C LYS A 66 -6.34 14.69 -4.10
N GLY A 67 -6.85 14.27 -2.93
CA GLY A 67 -8.24 13.86 -2.74
C GLY A 67 -8.50 12.41 -3.16
N GLY A 68 -9.71 11.93 -2.83
CA GLY A 68 -10.12 10.56 -3.06
C GLY A 68 -9.54 9.57 -2.06
N TYR A 69 -9.79 8.29 -2.35
CA TYR A 69 -9.37 7.17 -1.53
C TYR A 69 -8.70 6.11 -2.38
N ALA A 70 -7.68 5.47 -1.84
CA ALA A 70 -7.06 4.30 -2.41
C ALA A 70 -7.30 3.10 -1.48
N ILE A 71 -7.89 2.04 -2.00
CA ILE A 71 -8.24 0.84 -1.22
C ILE A 71 -7.46 -0.33 -1.75
N LYS A 72 -6.77 -1.01 -0.84
CA LYS A 72 -6.00 -2.21 -1.14
C LYS A 72 -6.75 -3.43 -0.63
N VAL A 73 -7.02 -4.39 -1.53
CA VAL A 73 -7.74 -5.62 -1.23
C VAL A 73 -6.84 -6.82 -1.54
N PRO A 74 -6.69 -7.78 -0.61
CA PRO A 74 -5.95 -8.99 -0.88
C PRO A 74 -6.65 -9.86 -1.91
N VAL A 75 -5.88 -10.48 -2.80
CA VAL A 75 -6.35 -11.45 -3.79
C VAL A 75 -5.90 -12.85 -3.38
N PHE A 76 -6.81 -13.83 -3.48
CA PHE A 76 -6.57 -15.23 -3.15
C PHE A 76 -6.77 -16.10 -4.39
N SER A 77 -5.79 -16.92 -4.74
CA SER A 77 -5.85 -17.85 -5.88
C SER A 77 -6.28 -19.25 -5.45
N PHE A 78 -7.28 -19.37 -4.58
CA PHE A 78 -7.73 -20.68 -4.07
C PHE A 78 -8.24 -21.60 -5.18
N ASP A 79 -8.76 -21.04 -6.28
CA ASP A 79 -9.24 -21.82 -7.43
C ASP A 79 -8.12 -22.58 -8.13
N LYS A 80 -6.91 -22.05 -8.12
CA LYS A 80 -5.73 -22.68 -8.69
C LYS A 80 -5.13 -23.79 -7.82
N PHE A 81 -5.52 -23.81 -6.55
CA PHE A 81 -5.01 -24.73 -5.54
C PHE A 81 -6.16 -25.41 -4.77
N PRO A 82 -6.88 -26.38 -5.39
CA PRO A 82 -8.10 -26.94 -4.81
C PRO A 82 -7.89 -27.68 -3.49
N ASN A 83 -6.67 -28.14 -3.21
CA ASN A 83 -6.35 -28.91 -2.00
C ASN A 83 -5.82 -28.06 -0.84
N VAL A 84 -5.81 -26.73 -0.96
CA VAL A 84 -5.34 -25.83 0.08
C VAL A 84 -6.49 -25.50 1.03
N ASN A 85 -6.21 -25.48 2.33
CA ASN A 85 -7.16 -24.98 3.32
C ASN A 85 -7.45 -23.49 3.05
N LYS A 86 -8.74 -23.19 2.77
CA LYS A 86 -9.23 -21.85 2.42
C LYS A 86 -9.55 -20.97 3.63
N GLU A 87 -9.56 -21.54 4.84
CA GLU A 87 -9.78 -20.76 6.06
C GLU A 87 -8.68 -19.71 6.23
N LEU A 88 -9.10 -18.48 6.51
CA LEU A 88 -8.18 -17.38 6.79
C LEU A 88 -7.76 -17.46 8.27
N GLY A 89 -6.49 -17.41 8.51
CA GLY A 89 -5.86 -17.41 9.82
C GLY A 89 -4.73 -16.38 9.92
N PRO A 90 -3.87 -16.48 10.91
CA PRO A 90 -2.76 -15.55 11.09
C PRO A 90 -1.71 -15.61 9.97
N GLU A 91 -1.69 -16.71 9.20
CA GLU A 91 -0.78 -16.88 8.08
C GLU A 91 -1.25 -16.09 6.85
N MET A 92 -0.29 -15.50 6.12
CA MET A 92 -0.59 -14.81 4.87
C MET A 92 -0.87 -15.84 3.77
N LYS A 93 -2.12 -15.90 3.28
CA LYS A 93 -2.55 -16.77 2.18
C LYS A 93 -2.84 -16.02 0.88
N SER A 94 -2.74 -14.69 0.88
CA SER A 94 -2.94 -13.88 -0.32
C SER A 94 -1.80 -14.08 -1.31
N THR A 95 -2.15 -14.17 -2.60
CA THR A 95 -1.21 -14.34 -3.71
C THR A 95 -0.96 -13.05 -4.48
N GLY A 96 -1.72 -12.00 -4.16
CA GLY A 96 -1.61 -10.69 -4.79
C GLY A 96 -2.46 -9.65 -4.08
N GLU A 97 -2.49 -8.45 -4.65
CA GLU A 97 -3.25 -7.31 -4.15
C GLU A 97 -3.91 -6.59 -5.34
N ALA A 98 -5.19 -6.25 -5.20
CA ALA A 98 -5.89 -5.33 -6.08
C ALA A 98 -5.94 -3.94 -5.44
N ILE A 99 -5.85 -2.90 -6.26
CA ILE A 99 -5.91 -1.50 -5.81
C ILE A 99 -7.05 -0.82 -6.54
N TYR A 100 -7.92 -0.18 -5.77
CA TYR A 100 -9.04 0.61 -6.27
C TYR A 100 -8.86 2.07 -5.89
N PHE A 101 -9.17 2.96 -6.83
CA PHE A 101 -9.16 4.42 -6.61
C PHE A 101 -10.59 4.93 -6.75
N ILE A 102 -11.04 5.72 -5.78
CA ILE A 102 -12.38 6.29 -5.73
C ILE A 102 -12.32 7.72 -5.21
N ASP A 103 -13.24 8.54 -5.67
CA ASP A 103 -13.32 9.93 -5.22
C ASP A 103 -14.08 10.03 -3.90
N ASP A 104 -15.12 9.23 -3.70
CA ASP A 104 -15.95 9.21 -2.50
C ASP A 104 -16.13 7.80 -1.94
N LEU A 105 -16.20 7.68 -0.61
CA LEU A 105 -16.60 6.47 0.08
C LEU A 105 -18.13 6.43 0.20
N ASN A 106 -18.76 5.49 -0.49
CA ASN A 106 -20.18 5.21 -0.38
C ASN A 106 -20.44 3.70 -0.21
N ASP A 107 -21.64 3.35 0.25
CA ASP A 107 -22.01 1.96 0.50
C ASP A 107 -22.01 1.10 -0.78
N ASP A 108 -22.37 1.67 -1.93
CA ASP A 108 -22.35 0.99 -3.22
C ASP A 108 -20.95 0.56 -3.62
N TYR A 109 -19.95 1.36 -3.29
CA TYR A 109 -18.58 1.02 -3.55
C TYR A 109 -18.12 -0.21 -2.74
N PHE A 110 -18.39 -0.21 -1.44
CA PHE A 110 -18.05 -1.37 -0.60
C PHE A 110 -18.78 -2.63 -1.09
N THR A 111 -20.05 -2.51 -1.46
CA THR A 111 -20.84 -3.60 -2.04
C THR A 111 -20.20 -4.13 -3.32
N LYS A 112 -19.75 -3.25 -4.21
CA LYS A 112 -19.06 -3.62 -5.45
C LYS A 112 -17.74 -4.34 -5.20
N VAL A 113 -16.87 -3.81 -4.33
CA VAL A 113 -15.61 -4.45 -3.96
C VAL A 113 -15.85 -5.82 -3.32
N TYR A 114 -16.86 -5.95 -2.46
CA TYR A 114 -17.23 -7.23 -1.85
C TYR A 114 -17.80 -8.21 -2.86
N SER A 115 -18.62 -7.78 -3.81
CA SER A 115 -19.19 -8.64 -4.86
C SER A 115 -18.11 -9.13 -5.83
N GLU A 116 -17.20 -8.26 -6.23
CA GLU A 116 -16.05 -8.65 -7.07
C GLU A 116 -15.12 -9.63 -6.32
N ARG A 117 -14.89 -9.41 -5.02
CA ARG A 117 -14.14 -10.34 -4.18
C ARG A 117 -14.78 -11.72 -4.10
N ASN A 118 -16.10 -11.78 -3.96
CA ASN A 118 -16.85 -13.04 -3.96
C ASN A 118 -16.79 -13.75 -5.31
N LEU A 119 -16.71 -13.02 -6.43
CA LEU A 119 -16.49 -13.60 -7.75
C LEU A 119 -15.14 -14.34 -7.86
N TYR A 120 -14.11 -13.88 -7.14
CA TYR A 120 -12.82 -14.55 -7.07
C TYR A 120 -12.76 -15.70 -6.05
N LEU A 121 -13.69 -15.73 -5.09
CA LEU A 121 -13.79 -16.79 -4.07
C LEU A 121 -14.80 -17.90 -4.45
N SER A 122 -15.68 -17.65 -5.43
CA SER A 122 -16.81 -18.52 -5.77
C SER A 122 -16.68 -19.27 -7.10
N LYS A 123 -15.52 -19.18 -7.77
CA LYS A 123 -15.28 -19.93 -9.04
C LYS A 123 -14.31 -21.07 -8.86
#